data_47cc7aaffab64f8c62b1ea100b28edfb
#
_entry.id   47cc7aaffab64f8c62b1ea100b28edfb
#
_cell.length_a   1.000
_cell.length_b   1.000
_cell.length_c   1.000
_cell.angle_alpha   90.00
_cell.angle_beta   90.00
_cell.angle_gamma   90.00
#
_symmetry.space_group_name_H-M   'P 1'
#
loop_
_entity.id
_entity.type
_entity.pdbx_description
1 polymer ?
#
loop_
_entity_poly.entity_id
_entity_poly.type
_entity_poly.pdbx_seq_one_letter_code
_entity_poly.pdbx_strand_id
1 'polypeptide(L)'
;MKLAPNVKRLPKDKYTDAIIFAGIDAHSFAEHYIIAQAKKAGDPVPPVYLGRYQLSELDNLQIVDDGRYRATVIRAGNIEEPQLLTIATKLAIAGVQEARLLSENLELLEEWSDQLPRLREAWERGESLVMKKIPQRKTKLPMSVGSTGYDTQLDYVVKGIIPASSLCSIYGASGSYKSFLAGSWACHVSTGRQWGGRRVAHGAVLYVVGEGGIGVPRRVKAWEVVHDEQVKNLYLVNRPIFPAAPLDIDEMVIAASQVERETGKPVRMIILDTLARCFGGNDENDSRDMGAFIRGCDELKRRTGATVLVVHHSGKDETKGARGSSAFRAS
;
A
#
# COMPACT_ATOMS: atom_id res chain seq x y z
N MET A 1 -16.92 -28.12 -25.67
CA MET A 1 -16.96 -28.86 -24.40
C MET A 1 -18.39 -28.83 -23.90
N LYS A 2 -19.03 -29.95 -23.67
CA LYS A 2 -20.42 -30.03 -23.22
C LYS A 2 -20.55 -29.39 -21.85
N LEU A 3 -21.67 -28.67 -21.63
CA LEU A 3 -22.07 -28.17 -20.32
C LEU A 3 -21.84 -29.23 -19.24
N ALA A 4 -21.33 -28.82 -18.09
CA ALA A 4 -21.22 -29.71 -16.92
C ALA A 4 -22.57 -30.33 -16.61
N PRO A 5 -22.66 -31.66 -16.37
CA PRO A 5 -23.89 -32.42 -16.43
C PRO A 5 -24.89 -32.19 -15.29
N ASN A 6 -24.73 -31.22 -14.42
CA ASN A 6 -25.54 -31.02 -13.22
C ASN A 6 -26.12 -29.61 -13.06
N VAL A 7 -26.59 -28.97 -14.14
CA VAL A 7 -27.36 -27.73 -14.05
C VAL A 7 -28.79 -28.05 -13.57
N LYS A 8 -29.03 -28.03 -12.27
CA LYS A 8 -30.39 -27.93 -11.74
C LYS A 8 -30.95 -26.55 -12.10
N ARG A 9 -32.10 -26.52 -12.79
CA ARG A 9 -32.85 -25.29 -13.07
C ARG A 9 -33.10 -24.57 -11.76
N LEU A 10 -32.58 -23.34 -11.64
CA LEU A 10 -32.89 -22.44 -10.53
C LEU A 10 -34.33 -21.92 -10.65
N PRO A 11 -35.02 -21.60 -9.55
CA PRO A 11 -36.38 -21.03 -9.59
C PRO A 11 -36.41 -19.73 -10.35
N LYS A 12 -37.52 -19.43 -11.02
CA LYS A 12 -37.76 -18.28 -11.95
C LYS A 12 -37.49 -16.90 -11.33
N ASP A 13 -37.38 -16.77 -10.05
CA ASP A 13 -37.34 -15.48 -9.34
C ASP A 13 -35.94 -15.07 -8.86
N LYS A 14 -34.90 -15.80 -9.23
CA LYS A 14 -33.53 -15.51 -8.80
C LYS A 14 -32.63 -15.21 -10.00
N TYR A 15 -31.68 -14.26 -9.79
CA TYR A 15 -30.60 -14.03 -10.73
C TYR A 15 -29.82 -15.31 -10.99
N THR A 16 -29.61 -15.61 -12.24
CA THR A 16 -28.72 -16.70 -12.65
C THR A 16 -27.38 -16.09 -13.01
N ASP A 17 -26.36 -16.40 -12.25
CA ASP A 17 -25.00 -15.95 -12.50
C ASP A 17 -24.29 -16.92 -13.43
N ALA A 18 -23.77 -16.44 -14.54
CA ALA A 18 -22.84 -17.15 -15.39
C ALA A 18 -21.42 -16.66 -15.11
N ILE A 19 -20.49 -17.58 -14.91
CA ILE A 19 -19.07 -17.26 -14.76
C ILE A 19 -18.33 -17.70 -16.01
N ILE A 20 -17.61 -16.77 -16.62
CA ILE A 20 -16.86 -16.97 -17.86
C ILE A 20 -15.40 -16.69 -17.59
N PHE A 21 -14.57 -17.70 -17.77
CA PHE A 21 -13.13 -17.54 -17.72
C PHE A 21 -12.61 -17.24 -19.11
N ALA A 22 -11.98 -16.08 -19.29
CA ALA A 22 -11.51 -15.59 -20.57
C ALA A 22 -9.98 -15.42 -20.55
N GLY A 23 -9.29 -16.10 -21.44
CA GLY A 23 -7.83 -16.02 -21.56
C GLY A 23 -7.18 -17.38 -21.80
N ILE A 24 -5.84 -17.35 -21.90
CA ILE A 24 -5.04 -18.55 -22.23
C ILE A 24 -5.08 -19.59 -21.10
N ASP A 25 -5.21 -19.16 -19.86
CA ASP A 25 -5.20 -19.99 -18.66
C ASP A 25 -6.62 -20.32 -18.14
N ALA A 26 -7.65 -20.02 -18.94
CA ALA A 26 -9.07 -20.16 -18.55
C ALA A 26 -9.41 -21.57 -18.02
N HIS A 27 -8.84 -22.62 -18.58
CA HIS A 27 -9.12 -23.98 -18.15
C HIS A 27 -8.59 -24.27 -16.74
N SER A 28 -7.35 -23.93 -16.47
CA SER A 28 -6.72 -24.13 -15.17
C SER A 28 -7.43 -23.31 -14.06
N PHE A 29 -7.79 -22.05 -14.36
CA PHE A 29 -8.54 -21.21 -13.44
C PHE A 29 -9.93 -21.77 -13.15
N ALA A 30 -10.64 -22.25 -14.16
CA ALA A 30 -11.96 -22.84 -13.99
C ALA A 30 -11.92 -24.09 -13.10
N GLU A 31 -10.94 -24.95 -13.27
CA GLU A 31 -10.79 -26.16 -12.43
C GLU A 31 -10.55 -25.78 -10.98
N HIS A 32 -9.63 -24.84 -10.71
CA HIS A 32 -9.38 -24.38 -9.33
C HIS A 32 -10.60 -23.71 -8.69
N TYR A 33 -11.35 -22.91 -9.46
CA TYR A 33 -12.56 -22.26 -9.00
C TYR A 33 -13.64 -23.28 -8.64
N ILE A 34 -13.88 -24.27 -9.50
CA ILE A 34 -14.87 -25.33 -9.28
C ILE A 34 -14.52 -26.14 -8.02
N ILE A 35 -13.23 -26.49 -7.83
CA ILE A 35 -12.75 -27.20 -6.66
C ILE A 35 -12.94 -26.35 -5.39
N ALA A 36 -12.65 -25.06 -5.45
CA ALA A 36 -12.82 -24.16 -4.31
C ALA A 36 -14.28 -23.99 -3.90
N GLN A 37 -15.21 -23.91 -4.86
CA GLN A 37 -16.65 -23.80 -4.61
C GLN A 37 -17.24 -25.13 -4.10
N ALA A 38 -16.82 -26.26 -4.64
CA ALA A 38 -17.25 -27.58 -4.18
C ALA A 38 -16.87 -27.84 -2.72
N LYS A 39 -15.81 -27.21 -2.20
CA LYS A 39 -15.42 -27.29 -0.79
C LYS A 39 -16.28 -26.44 0.15
N LYS A 40 -16.99 -25.42 -0.37
CA LYS A 40 -17.97 -24.63 0.39
C LYS A 40 -19.32 -25.37 0.31
N ALA A 41 -19.51 -26.34 1.19
CA ALA A 41 -20.70 -27.18 1.19
C ALA A 41 -21.99 -26.35 1.27
N GLY A 42 -22.87 -26.51 0.28
CA GLY A 42 -24.28 -26.13 0.35
C GLY A 42 -24.82 -25.18 -0.71
N ASP A 43 -23.98 -24.37 -1.38
CA ASP A 43 -24.47 -23.47 -2.41
C ASP A 43 -24.42 -24.10 -3.81
N PRO A 44 -25.43 -23.89 -4.68
CA PRO A 44 -25.40 -24.35 -6.06
C PRO A 44 -24.24 -23.66 -6.79
N VAL A 45 -23.35 -24.44 -7.39
CA VAL A 45 -22.26 -23.91 -8.21
C VAL A 45 -22.89 -23.24 -9.44
N PRO A 46 -22.62 -21.95 -9.69
CA PRO A 46 -23.14 -21.27 -10.88
C PRO A 46 -22.58 -21.93 -12.15
N PRO A 47 -23.28 -21.84 -13.28
CA PRO A 47 -22.80 -22.38 -14.55
C PRO A 47 -21.50 -21.69 -14.95
N VAL A 48 -20.47 -22.46 -15.28
CA VAL A 48 -19.16 -21.99 -15.68
C VAL A 48 -18.98 -22.21 -17.17
N TYR A 49 -18.72 -21.12 -17.90
CA TYR A 49 -18.42 -21.16 -19.33
C TYR A 49 -16.95 -20.83 -19.56
N LEU A 50 -16.29 -21.67 -20.34
CA LEU A 50 -14.88 -21.46 -20.68
C LEU A 50 -14.78 -20.65 -21.96
N GLY A 51 -14.38 -19.39 -21.84
CA GLY A 51 -14.04 -18.53 -22.97
C GLY A 51 -12.64 -18.84 -23.47
N ARG A 52 -12.47 -19.97 -24.19
CA ARG A 52 -11.24 -20.28 -24.89
C ARG A 52 -11.38 -19.87 -26.36
N TYR A 53 -10.30 -19.70 -27.10
CA TYR A 53 -10.14 -19.34 -28.53
C TYR A 53 -11.31 -19.65 -29.49
N GLN A 54 -12.25 -20.46 -29.10
CA GLN A 54 -13.49 -20.71 -29.81
C GLN A 54 -14.65 -20.11 -29.03
N LEU A 55 -14.91 -18.86 -29.32
CA LEU A 55 -16.10 -18.12 -28.81
C LEU A 55 -17.44 -18.77 -29.25
N SER A 56 -17.38 -19.81 -30.08
CA SER A 56 -18.52 -20.64 -30.50
C SER A 56 -19.23 -21.33 -29.32
N GLU A 57 -18.57 -21.54 -28.19
CA GLU A 57 -19.24 -22.10 -27.01
C GLU A 57 -20.22 -21.11 -26.37
N LEU A 58 -20.00 -19.81 -26.55
CA LEU A 58 -20.92 -18.76 -26.10
C LEU A 58 -22.13 -18.64 -27.05
N ASP A 59 -22.08 -19.18 -28.26
CA ASP A 59 -23.24 -19.20 -29.19
C ASP A 59 -24.36 -20.09 -28.69
N ASN A 60 -24.06 -21.00 -27.76
CA ASN A 60 -25.04 -21.86 -27.09
C ASN A 60 -25.58 -21.25 -25.79
N LEU A 61 -25.25 -20.02 -25.47
CA LEU A 61 -25.77 -19.28 -24.33
C LEU A 61 -27.24 -18.94 -24.65
N GLN A 62 -28.18 -19.79 -24.30
CA GLN A 62 -29.59 -19.54 -24.40
C GLN A 62 -30.13 -19.08 -23.07
N ILE A 63 -30.65 -17.85 -23.05
CA ILE A 63 -31.45 -17.37 -21.94
C ILE A 63 -32.83 -18.01 -22.09
N VAL A 64 -33.14 -18.89 -21.21
CA VAL A 64 -34.42 -19.56 -21.15
C VAL A 64 -35.33 -18.77 -20.20
N ASP A 65 -36.27 -18.00 -20.79
CA ASP A 65 -37.38 -17.32 -20.13
C ASP A 65 -37.13 -16.33 -19.01
N ASP A 66 -37.64 -15.12 -19.12
CA ASP A 66 -38.00 -14.06 -18.14
C ASP A 66 -37.09 -13.85 -16.90
N GLY A 67 -35.97 -14.52 -16.80
CA GLY A 67 -35.00 -14.34 -15.71
C GLY A 67 -34.05 -13.16 -15.94
N ARG A 68 -33.68 -12.49 -14.89
CA ARG A 68 -32.57 -11.54 -14.92
C ARG A 68 -31.25 -12.30 -14.85
N TYR A 69 -30.41 -12.16 -15.89
CA TYR A 69 -29.15 -12.87 -15.98
C TYR A 69 -27.98 -11.89 -15.76
N ARG A 70 -27.06 -12.30 -14.91
CA ARG A 70 -25.79 -11.64 -14.69
C ARG A 70 -24.64 -12.51 -15.21
N ALA A 71 -23.64 -11.87 -15.79
CA ALA A 71 -22.41 -12.54 -16.20
C ALA A 71 -21.21 -11.93 -15.47
N THR A 72 -20.37 -12.79 -14.93
CA THR A 72 -19.07 -12.41 -14.41
C THR A 72 -17.99 -12.98 -15.31
N VAL A 73 -17.25 -12.13 -16.00
CA VAL A 73 -16.13 -12.52 -16.84
C VAL A 73 -14.86 -12.37 -16.00
N ILE A 74 -14.09 -13.43 -15.86
CA ILE A 74 -12.82 -13.43 -15.13
C ILE A 74 -11.71 -13.54 -16.15
N ARG A 75 -10.81 -12.56 -16.14
CA ARG A 75 -9.60 -12.57 -16.97
C ARG A 75 -8.64 -13.63 -16.43
N ALA A 76 -8.30 -14.62 -17.25
CA ALA A 76 -7.42 -15.70 -16.92
C ALA A 76 -6.23 -15.73 -17.91
N GLY A 77 -5.15 -15.07 -17.52
CA GLY A 77 -3.99 -14.85 -18.37
C GLY A 77 -4.18 -13.73 -19.42
N ASN A 78 -3.41 -13.82 -20.49
CA ASN A 78 -3.45 -12.80 -21.54
C ASN A 78 -4.68 -12.98 -22.46
N ILE A 79 -5.51 -11.94 -22.56
CA ILE A 79 -6.64 -11.84 -23.49
C ILE A 79 -6.63 -10.47 -24.15
N GLU A 80 -6.85 -10.42 -25.45
CA GLU A 80 -6.83 -9.20 -26.23
C GLU A 80 -8.19 -8.49 -26.22
N GLU A 81 -8.17 -7.15 -26.36
CA GLU A 81 -9.41 -6.32 -26.38
C GLU A 81 -10.46 -6.78 -27.40
N PRO A 82 -10.11 -7.20 -28.64
CA PRO A 82 -11.12 -7.70 -29.59
C PRO A 82 -11.85 -8.95 -29.10
N GLN A 83 -11.18 -9.78 -28.31
CA GLN A 83 -11.77 -10.98 -27.73
C GLN A 83 -12.73 -10.65 -26.60
N LEU A 84 -12.40 -9.65 -25.76
CA LEU A 84 -13.28 -9.13 -24.71
C LEU A 84 -14.53 -8.49 -25.32
N LEU A 85 -14.37 -7.70 -26.39
CA LEU A 85 -15.50 -7.14 -27.14
C LEU A 85 -16.42 -8.23 -27.69
N THR A 86 -15.84 -9.27 -28.23
CA THR A 86 -16.62 -10.41 -28.76
C THR A 86 -17.42 -11.09 -27.64
N ILE A 87 -16.83 -11.28 -26.47
CA ILE A 87 -17.51 -11.85 -25.29
C ILE A 87 -18.67 -10.94 -24.87
N ALA A 88 -18.41 -9.64 -24.68
CA ALA A 88 -19.43 -8.67 -24.27
C ALA A 88 -20.60 -8.63 -25.28
N THR A 89 -20.28 -8.65 -26.58
CA THR A 89 -21.30 -8.67 -27.65
C THR A 89 -22.16 -9.94 -27.58
N LYS A 90 -21.56 -11.11 -27.41
CA LYS A 90 -22.31 -12.37 -27.29
C LYS A 90 -23.20 -12.39 -26.05
N LEU A 91 -22.72 -11.85 -24.92
CA LEU A 91 -23.55 -11.67 -23.72
C LEU A 91 -24.74 -10.73 -24.00
N ALA A 92 -24.50 -9.62 -24.69
CA ALA A 92 -25.57 -8.67 -25.08
C ALA A 92 -26.62 -9.33 -25.95
N ILE A 93 -26.20 -10.08 -26.98
CA ILE A 93 -27.09 -10.82 -27.89
C ILE A 93 -27.88 -11.89 -27.13
N ALA A 94 -27.22 -12.61 -26.22
CA ALA A 94 -27.87 -13.61 -25.38
C ALA A 94 -28.87 -13.03 -24.37
N GLY A 95 -28.97 -11.69 -24.25
CA GLY A 95 -29.96 -11.03 -23.39
C GLY A 95 -29.48 -10.85 -21.93
N VAL A 96 -28.19 -10.99 -21.65
CA VAL A 96 -27.61 -10.67 -20.35
C VAL A 96 -27.84 -9.18 -20.05
N GLN A 97 -28.27 -8.88 -18.84
CA GLN A 97 -28.61 -7.52 -18.41
C GLN A 97 -27.48 -6.85 -17.59
N GLU A 98 -26.77 -7.63 -16.84
CA GLU A 98 -25.65 -7.17 -16.03
C GLU A 98 -24.42 -8.00 -16.34
N ALA A 99 -23.31 -7.37 -16.68
CA ALA A 99 -22.03 -8.05 -16.88
C ALA A 99 -20.89 -7.23 -16.35
N ARG A 100 -19.89 -7.92 -15.81
CA ARG A 100 -18.68 -7.32 -15.23
C ARG A 100 -17.44 -8.13 -15.60
N LEU A 101 -16.32 -7.42 -15.76
CA LEU A 101 -15.01 -8.01 -15.96
C LEU A 101 -14.21 -7.93 -14.67
N LEU A 102 -13.70 -9.06 -14.22
CA LEU A 102 -12.80 -9.14 -13.06
C LEU A 102 -11.39 -9.54 -13.48
N SER A 103 -10.41 -9.13 -12.67
CA SER A 103 -9.03 -9.63 -12.77
C SER A 103 -8.93 -11.09 -12.29
N GLU A 104 -7.76 -11.68 -12.46
CA GLU A 104 -7.44 -13.01 -11.90
C GLU A 104 -7.61 -13.07 -10.37
N ASN A 105 -7.40 -11.95 -9.69
CA ASN A 105 -7.58 -11.82 -8.24
C ASN A 105 -9.00 -11.41 -7.83
N LEU A 106 -9.98 -11.50 -8.75
CA LEU A 106 -11.38 -11.15 -8.56
C LEU A 106 -11.62 -9.66 -8.26
N GLU A 107 -10.68 -8.79 -8.60
CA GLU A 107 -10.89 -7.34 -8.53
C GLU A 107 -11.69 -6.85 -9.75
N LEU A 108 -12.64 -5.94 -9.51
CA LEU A 108 -13.42 -5.35 -10.59
C LEU A 108 -12.51 -4.53 -11.52
N LEU A 109 -12.41 -4.93 -12.77
CA LEU A 109 -11.71 -4.19 -13.82
C LEU A 109 -12.66 -3.25 -14.55
N GLU A 110 -13.85 -3.73 -14.88
CA GLU A 110 -14.83 -2.99 -15.66
C GLU A 110 -16.26 -3.49 -15.42
N GLU A 111 -17.20 -2.55 -15.46
CA GLU A 111 -18.65 -2.81 -15.47
C GLU A 111 -19.18 -2.68 -16.89
N TRP A 112 -19.78 -3.72 -17.42
CA TRP A 112 -20.27 -3.78 -18.82
C TRP A 112 -21.77 -3.57 -18.96
N SER A 113 -22.51 -3.57 -17.87
CA SER A 113 -23.97 -3.53 -17.87
C SER A 113 -24.53 -2.38 -18.73
N ASP A 114 -23.95 -1.20 -18.63
CA ASP A 114 -24.39 -0.01 -19.40
C ASP A 114 -24.05 -0.08 -20.89
N GLN A 115 -23.14 -0.97 -21.27
CA GLN A 115 -22.69 -1.13 -22.66
C GLN A 115 -23.50 -2.21 -23.43
N LEU A 116 -24.02 -3.20 -22.70
CA LEU A 116 -24.72 -4.34 -23.32
C LEU A 116 -25.89 -3.93 -24.23
N PRO A 117 -26.79 -2.97 -23.85
CA PRO A 117 -27.87 -2.54 -24.73
C PRO A 117 -27.37 -1.96 -26.05
N ARG A 118 -26.29 -1.15 -25.97
CA ARG A 118 -25.68 -0.51 -27.17
C ARG A 118 -25.04 -1.53 -28.10
N LEU A 119 -24.35 -2.53 -27.51
CA LEU A 119 -23.74 -3.62 -28.28
C LEU A 119 -24.79 -4.45 -29.00
N ARG A 120 -25.94 -4.71 -28.37
CA ARG A 120 -27.08 -5.40 -28.99
C ARG A 120 -27.64 -4.61 -30.16
N GLU A 121 -27.96 -3.32 -29.94
CA GLU A 121 -28.49 -2.45 -30.98
C GLU A 121 -27.54 -2.31 -32.18
N ALA A 122 -26.26 -2.17 -31.95
CA ALA A 122 -25.24 -2.09 -32.99
C ALA A 122 -25.15 -3.39 -33.79
N TRP A 123 -25.23 -4.53 -33.12
CA TRP A 123 -25.28 -5.83 -33.77
C TRP A 123 -26.50 -5.99 -34.65
N GLU A 124 -27.69 -5.64 -34.14
CA GLU A 124 -28.98 -5.70 -34.91
C GLU A 124 -28.94 -4.81 -36.14
N ARG A 125 -28.23 -3.68 -36.11
CA ARG A 125 -28.05 -2.76 -37.25
C ARG A 125 -26.90 -3.15 -38.17
N GLY A 126 -26.15 -4.19 -37.88
CA GLY A 126 -24.96 -4.60 -38.66
C GLY A 126 -23.82 -3.58 -38.63
N GLU A 127 -23.78 -2.73 -37.61
CA GLU A 127 -22.75 -1.73 -37.43
C GLU A 127 -21.43 -2.37 -36.95
N SER A 128 -20.29 -1.80 -37.36
CA SER A 128 -18.99 -2.22 -36.87
C SER A 128 -18.87 -1.91 -35.38
N LEU A 129 -18.76 -2.94 -34.57
CA LEU A 129 -18.66 -2.83 -33.12
C LEU A 129 -17.29 -2.30 -32.75
N VAL A 130 -17.26 -1.16 -32.13
CA VAL A 130 -16.06 -0.61 -31.51
C VAL A 130 -16.40 -0.39 -30.03
N MET A 131 -15.77 -1.17 -29.16
CA MET A 131 -15.75 -0.79 -27.73
C MET A 131 -15.10 0.60 -27.63
N LYS A 132 -15.74 1.55 -26.95
CA LYS A 132 -15.02 2.70 -26.48
C LYS A 132 -13.82 2.14 -25.71
N LYS A 133 -12.60 2.57 -26.06
CA LYS A 133 -11.39 2.17 -25.34
C LYS A 133 -11.71 2.13 -23.85
N ILE A 134 -11.66 0.93 -23.28
CA ILE A 134 -11.72 0.76 -21.83
C ILE A 134 -10.63 1.67 -21.31
N PRO A 135 -10.91 2.64 -20.43
CA PRO A 135 -9.85 3.41 -19.84
C PRO A 135 -8.96 2.41 -19.06
N GLN A 136 -7.83 2.06 -19.68
CA GLN A 136 -6.87 1.19 -18.99
C GLN A 136 -6.61 1.83 -17.64
N ARG A 137 -6.95 1.13 -16.56
CA ARG A 137 -6.68 1.62 -15.21
C ARG A 137 -5.19 1.90 -15.12
N LYS A 138 -4.84 3.18 -15.17
CA LYS A 138 -3.44 3.57 -14.96
C LYS A 138 -3.05 3.13 -13.56
N THR A 139 -1.95 2.40 -13.46
CA THR A 139 -1.40 2.05 -12.16
C THR A 139 -1.20 3.29 -11.30
N LYS A 140 -1.43 3.16 -10.00
CA LYS A 140 -1.09 4.20 -9.02
C LYS A 140 0.35 4.03 -8.51
N LEU A 141 1.06 3.02 -9.02
CA LEU A 141 2.45 2.82 -8.66
C LEU A 141 3.29 3.97 -9.22
N PRO A 142 4.14 4.62 -8.40
CA PRO A 142 5.11 5.58 -8.88
C PRO A 142 6.15 4.83 -9.72
N MET A 143 6.14 5.05 -11.03
CA MET A 143 7.06 4.41 -11.95
C MET A 143 7.92 5.47 -12.63
N SER A 144 9.20 5.16 -12.79
CA SER A 144 10.14 5.94 -13.59
C SER A 144 10.79 5.07 -14.67
N VAL A 145 11.22 5.67 -15.77
CA VAL A 145 11.85 4.94 -16.88
C VAL A 145 13.36 5.09 -16.80
N GLY A 146 14.08 3.98 -16.80
CA GLY A 146 15.53 3.94 -16.88
C GLY A 146 16.22 4.77 -15.80
N SER A 147 17.08 5.67 -16.19
CA SER A 147 17.84 6.57 -15.32
C SER A 147 17.08 7.86 -14.93
N THR A 148 15.79 7.94 -15.16
CA THR A 148 14.97 9.10 -14.77
C THR A 148 15.12 9.37 -13.27
N GLY A 149 15.53 10.57 -12.90
CA GLY A 149 15.80 10.93 -11.51
C GLY A 149 17.28 10.85 -11.10
N TYR A 150 18.19 10.40 -11.99
CA TYR A 150 19.63 10.36 -11.70
C TYR A 150 20.18 11.71 -11.25
N ASP A 151 19.75 12.81 -11.89
CA ASP A 151 20.18 14.17 -11.58
C ASP A 151 19.37 14.84 -10.46
N THR A 152 18.43 14.10 -9.83
CA THR A 152 17.64 14.65 -8.73
C THR A 152 18.55 14.93 -7.54
N GLN A 153 18.64 16.20 -7.14
CA GLN A 153 19.39 16.57 -5.95
C GLN A 153 18.70 15.99 -4.71
N LEU A 154 19.46 15.24 -3.91
CA LEU A 154 18.97 14.75 -2.63
C LEU A 154 18.79 15.93 -1.66
N ASP A 155 17.58 16.07 -1.16
CA ASP A 155 17.30 16.97 -0.05
C ASP A 155 17.76 16.35 1.26
N TYR A 156 18.14 17.20 2.22
CA TYR A 156 18.67 16.78 3.50
C TYR A 156 18.02 17.54 4.65
N VAL A 157 17.73 16.84 5.73
CA VAL A 157 17.42 17.46 7.02
C VAL A 157 18.69 18.03 7.64
N VAL A 158 19.80 17.29 7.59
CA VAL A 158 21.15 17.76 7.91
C VAL A 158 22.05 17.45 6.72
N LYS A 159 22.54 18.47 6.02
CA LYS A 159 23.24 18.32 4.74
C LYS A 159 24.39 17.32 4.80
N GLY A 160 24.28 16.29 3.95
CA GLY A 160 25.27 15.22 3.82
C GLY A 160 25.28 14.21 4.98
N ILE A 161 24.28 14.24 5.89
CA ILE A 161 24.20 13.31 7.02
C ILE A 161 22.84 12.66 7.09
N ILE A 162 21.76 13.45 7.13
CA ILE A 162 20.39 12.95 7.28
C ILE A 162 19.59 13.37 6.04
N PRO A 163 19.31 12.43 5.12
CA PRO A 163 18.45 12.70 3.98
C PRO A 163 17.03 13.09 4.42
N ALA A 164 16.37 13.94 3.66
CA ALA A 164 14.97 14.27 3.89
C ALA A 164 14.05 13.10 3.48
N SER A 165 12.87 13.04 4.10
CA SER A 165 11.83 12.04 3.81
C SER A 165 12.37 10.60 3.77
N SER A 166 13.24 10.26 4.70
CA SER A 166 13.95 8.98 4.77
C SER A 166 13.72 8.28 6.11
N LEU A 167 13.92 6.98 6.15
CA LEU A 167 14.11 6.23 7.38
C LEU A 167 15.61 6.12 7.65
N CYS A 168 16.05 6.65 8.78
CA CYS A 168 17.46 6.67 9.18
C CYS A 168 17.65 6.01 10.54
N SER A 169 18.80 5.46 10.79
CA SER A 169 19.17 4.96 12.11
C SER A 169 20.54 5.46 12.56
N ILE A 170 20.64 5.70 13.87
CA ILE A 170 21.93 5.86 14.55
C ILE A 170 22.10 4.73 15.54
N TYR A 171 23.13 3.93 15.40
CA TYR A 171 23.39 2.80 16.28
C TYR A 171 24.79 2.85 16.87
N GLY A 172 24.97 2.15 17.99
CA GLY A 172 26.25 2.05 18.70
C GLY A 172 26.05 1.53 20.12
N ALA A 173 27.18 1.29 20.84
CA ALA A 173 27.17 0.81 22.21
C ALA A 173 26.36 1.71 23.16
N SER A 174 25.89 1.16 24.27
CA SER A 174 25.30 1.97 25.34
C SER A 174 26.33 2.99 25.83
N GLY A 175 25.90 4.23 26.08
CA GLY A 175 26.79 5.31 26.49
C GLY A 175 27.58 6.00 25.38
N SER A 176 27.45 5.58 24.09
CA SER A 176 28.17 6.20 22.96
C SER A 176 27.57 7.52 22.47
N TYR A 177 26.88 8.26 23.31
CA TYR A 177 26.32 9.59 23.03
C TYR A 177 25.28 9.70 21.88
N LYS A 178 24.66 8.60 21.44
CA LYS A 178 23.67 8.60 20.34
C LYS A 178 22.51 9.57 20.58
N SER A 179 21.89 9.50 21.77
CA SER A 179 20.79 10.40 22.13
C SER A 179 21.24 11.86 22.28
N PHE A 180 22.52 12.12 22.60
CA PHE A 180 23.08 13.47 22.59
C PHE A 180 23.18 14.00 21.15
N LEU A 181 23.65 13.17 20.24
CA LEU A 181 23.77 13.53 18.82
C LEU A 181 22.39 13.76 18.20
N ALA A 182 21.42 12.85 18.46
CA ALA A 182 20.05 13.00 17.99
C ALA A 182 19.39 14.26 18.56
N GLY A 183 19.56 14.55 19.85
CA GLY A 183 19.10 15.77 20.51
C GLY A 183 19.75 17.04 19.94
N SER A 184 21.06 16.99 19.65
CA SER A 184 21.76 18.09 19.00
C SER A 184 21.19 18.38 17.61
N TRP A 185 20.98 17.37 16.77
CA TRP A 185 20.33 17.55 15.47
C TRP A 185 18.92 18.11 15.62
N ALA A 186 18.14 17.61 16.59
CA ALA A 186 16.78 18.11 16.86
C ALA A 186 16.77 19.60 17.18
N CYS A 187 17.66 20.07 18.06
CA CYS A 187 17.77 21.49 18.42
C CYS A 187 18.17 22.35 17.20
N HIS A 188 19.16 21.90 16.44
CA HIS A 188 19.60 22.65 15.25
C HIS A 188 18.54 22.71 14.16
N VAL A 189 17.81 21.64 13.90
CA VAL A 189 16.71 21.61 12.92
C VAL A 189 15.57 22.51 13.37
N SER A 190 15.21 22.46 14.65
CA SER A 190 14.09 23.26 15.20
C SER A 190 14.38 24.77 15.29
N THR A 191 15.66 25.18 15.32
CA THR A 191 16.08 26.59 15.31
C THR A 191 16.53 27.06 13.93
N GLY A 192 16.88 26.15 13.02
CA GLY A 192 17.45 26.46 11.70
C GLY A 192 18.95 26.77 11.75
N ARG A 193 19.58 26.63 12.92
CA ARG A 193 21.01 26.87 13.12
C ARG A 193 21.84 25.77 12.46
N GLN A 194 22.90 26.13 11.75
CA GLN A 194 23.80 25.16 11.14
C GLN A 194 24.43 24.20 12.15
N TRP A 195 24.51 22.94 11.82
CA TRP A 195 25.15 21.91 12.62
C TRP A 195 26.55 21.59 12.10
N GLY A 196 27.59 21.90 12.86
CA GLY A 196 28.98 21.67 12.46
C GLY A 196 29.30 22.28 11.08
N GLY A 197 28.85 23.50 10.81
CA GLY A 197 29.01 24.18 9.52
C GLY A 197 28.09 23.67 8.39
N ARG A 198 27.26 22.67 8.63
CA ARG A 198 26.34 22.09 7.65
C ARG A 198 24.97 22.74 7.72
N ARG A 199 24.37 23.02 6.59
CA ARG A 199 23.01 23.54 6.50
C ARG A 199 22.02 22.50 7.02
N VAL A 200 20.96 22.95 7.69
CA VAL A 200 19.85 22.14 8.16
C VAL A 200 18.54 22.62 7.51
N ALA A 201 17.59 21.72 7.33
CA ALA A 201 16.24 22.07 6.93
C ALA A 201 15.48 22.58 8.16
N HIS A 202 15.32 23.90 8.29
CA HIS A 202 14.56 24.48 9.38
C HIS A 202 13.11 24.00 9.39
N GLY A 203 12.62 23.54 10.56
CA GLY A 203 11.25 23.08 10.74
C GLY A 203 11.02 22.55 12.15
N ALA A 204 9.84 22.00 12.38
CA ALA A 204 9.52 21.37 13.65
C ALA A 204 10.11 19.95 13.75
N VAL A 205 10.33 19.52 15.00
CA VAL A 205 10.83 18.17 15.32
C VAL A 205 9.94 17.56 16.41
N LEU A 206 9.51 16.32 16.20
CA LEU A 206 8.89 15.48 17.22
C LEU A 206 9.93 14.51 17.77
N TYR A 207 10.15 14.52 19.08
CA TYR A 207 11.11 13.65 19.72
C TYR A 207 10.39 12.74 20.72
N VAL A 208 10.30 11.45 20.39
CA VAL A 208 9.73 10.42 21.26
C VAL A 208 10.75 10.00 22.29
N VAL A 209 10.46 10.31 23.56
CA VAL A 209 11.31 9.99 24.72
C VAL A 209 10.86 8.65 25.30
N GLY A 210 11.25 7.56 24.68
CA GLY A 210 10.77 6.21 25.02
C GLY A 210 11.19 5.74 26.41
N GLU A 211 12.32 6.22 26.93
CA GLU A 211 12.78 5.92 28.30
C GLU A 211 12.13 6.82 29.36
N GLY A 212 11.45 7.88 28.92
CA GLY A 212 10.87 8.88 29.81
C GLY A 212 11.92 9.71 30.56
N GLY A 213 11.43 10.54 31.49
CA GLY A 213 12.29 11.28 32.39
C GLY A 213 12.83 12.60 31.85
N ILE A 214 13.64 13.25 32.67
CA ILE A 214 14.14 14.62 32.48
C ILE A 214 15.45 14.71 31.67
N GLY A 215 15.94 13.60 31.16
CA GLY A 215 17.23 13.56 30.45
C GLY A 215 17.22 14.41 29.16
N VAL A 216 16.20 14.26 28.31
CA VAL A 216 16.12 15.03 27.06
C VAL A 216 15.85 16.52 27.35
N PRO A 217 14.88 16.92 28.17
CA PRO A 217 14.69 18.33 28.55
C PRO A 217 15.95 19.00 29.09
N ARG A 218 16.75 18.32 29.94
CA ARG A 218 18.01 18.86 30.46
C ARG A 218 19.03 19.09 29.36
N ARG A 219 19.11 18.20 28.38
CA ARG A 219 20.02 18.35 27.24
C ARG A 219 19.60 19.50 26.33
N VAL A 220 18.31 19.64 26.09
CA VAL A 220 17.75 20.80 25.36
C VAL A 220 18.10 22.08 26.08
N LYS A 221 17.89 22.14 27.43
CA LYS A 221 18.22 23.32 28.23
C LYS A 221 19.72 23.64 28.21
N ALA A 222 20.59 22.63 28.26
CA ALA A 222 22.03 22.84 28.13
C ALA A 222 22.39 23.41 26.76
N TRP A 223 21.75 22.92 25.69
CA TRP A 223 21.94 23.46 24.34
C TRP A 223 21.50 24.93 24.25
N GLU A 224 20.33 25.28 24.79
CA GLU A 224 19.83 26.68 24.85
C GLU A 224 20.80 27.61 25.55
N VAL A 225 21.37 27.20 26.67
CA VAL A 225 22.35 28.00 27.41
C VAL A 225 23.63 28.20 26.60
N VAL A 226 24.16 27.13 25.96
CA VAL A 226 25.38 27.23 25.16
C VAL A 226 25.23 28.11 23.94
N HIS A 227 24.05 28.10 23.33
CA HIS A 227 23.80 28.82 22.08
C HIS A 227 23.06 30.15 22.26
N ASP A 228 22.68 30.50 23.49
CA ASP A 228 21.88 31.69 23.84
C ASP A 228 20.62 31.81 22.96
N GLU A 229 19.94 30.69 22.73
CA GLU A 229 18.79 30.60 21.84
C GLU A 229 17.76 29.59 22.36
N GLN A 230 16.48 29.98 22.37
CA GLN A 230 15.39 29.11 22.79
C GLN A 230 14.95 28.15 21.68
N VAL A 231 14.76 26.90 22.05
CA VAL A 231 14.29 25.81 21.15
C VAL A 231 12.77 25.74 21.17
N LYS A 232 12.09 26.45 20.27
CA LYS A 232 10.62 26.59 20.27
C LYS A 232 9.88 25.55 19.43
N ASN A 233 10.53 24.95 18.43
CA ASN A 233 9.87 24.03 17.50
C ASN A 233 10.26 22.56 17.74
N LEU A 234 10.72 22.22 18.94
CA LEU A 234 11.02 20.85 19.37
C LEU A 234 9.96 20.42 20.38
N TYR A 235 9.18 19.41 20.00
CA TYR A 235 8.12 18.84 20.83
C TYR A 235 8.51 17.46 21.33
N LEU A 236 8.40 17.26 22.64
CA LEU A 236 8.75 16.00 23.28
C LEU A 236 7.49 15.16 23.52
N VAL A 237 7.47 13.95 22.98
CA VAL A 237 6.44 12.94 23.22
C VAL A 237 6.92 12.08 24.39
N ASN A 238 6.37 12.31 25.59
CA ASN A 238 6.84 11.73 26.84
C ASN A 238 6.30 10.33 27.14
N ARG A 239 6.06 9.53 26.09
CA ARG A 239 5.73 8.11 26.16
C ARG A 239 6.35 7.40 24.95
N PRO A 240 6.61 6.09 25.04
CA PRO A 240 6.93 5.34 23.82
C PRO A 240 5.74 5.32 22.88
N ILE A 241 6.01 5.24 21.60
CA ILE A 241 5.05 4.93 20.56
C ILE A 241 5.50 3.65 19.86
N PHE A 242 4.55 2.90 19.33
CA PHE A 242 4.81 1.59 18.73
C PHE A 242 4.50 1.63 17.23
N PRO A 243 5.51 1.81 16.34
CA PRO A 243 5.29 1.87 14.90
C PRO A 243 4.56 0.65 14.33
N ALA A 244 4.69 -0.52 14.95
CA ALA A 244 3.93 -1.72 14.57
C ALA A 244 2.42 -1.62 14.89
N ALA A 245 1.99 -0.64 15.69
CA ALA A 245 0.58 -0.42 16.06
C ALA A 245 -0.02 0.72 15.23
N PRO A 246 -1.03 0.46 14.36
CA PRO A 246 -1.62 1.48 13.50
C PRO A 246 -2.16 2.71 14.26
N LEU A 247 -2.74 2.51 15.44
CA LEU A 247 -3.28 3.60 16.26
C LEU A 247 -2.19 4.58 16.72
N ASP A 248 -1.01 4.10 17.09
CA ASP A 248 0.10 4.97 17.48
C ASP A 248 0.64 5.77 16.27
N ILE A 249 0.60 5.19 15.08
CA ILE A 249 0.93 5.92 13.84
C ILE A 249 -0.10 7.02 13.59
N ASP A 250 -1.40 6.73 13.74
CA ASP A 250 -2.46 7.72 13.56
C ASP A 250 -2.29 8.89 14.55
N GLU A 251 -2.05 8.62 15.82
CA GLU A 251 -1.78 9.63 16.83
C GLU A 251 -0.55 10.50 16.52
N MET A 252 0.53 9.88 16.03
CA MET A 252 1.74 10.62 15.63
C MET A 252 1.50 11.52 14.40
N VAL A 253 0.70 11.08 13.44
CA VAL A 253 0.31 11.89 12.29
C VAL A 253 -0.56 13.06 12.71
N ILE A 254 -1.50 12.85 13.65
CA ILE A 254 -2.33 13.90 14.24
C ILE A 254 -1.43 14.91 14.97
N ALA A 255 -0.49 14.44 15.80
CA ALA A 255 0.47 15.27 16.52
C ALA A 255 1.33 16.11 15.55
N ALA A 256 1.84 15.49 14.47
CA ALA A 256 2.60 16.21 13.46
C ALA A 256 1.77 17.35 12.82
N SER A 257 0.54 17.04 12.41
CA SER A 257 -0.38 18.04 11.85
C SER A 257 -0.74 19.15 12.82
N GLN A 258 -0.87 18.84 14.12
CA GLN A 258 -1.08 19.83 15.16
C GLN A 258 0.13 20.77 15.30
N VAL A 259 1.33 20.21 15.41
CA VAL A 259 2.58 20.98 15.52
C VAL A 259 2.80 21.87 14.29
N GLU A 260 2.49 21.39 13.09
CA GLU A 260 2.58 22.20 11.87
C GLU A 260 1.62 23.40 11.90
N ARG A 261 0.39 23.22 12.39
CA ARG A 261 -0.55 24.32 12.55
C ARG A 261 -0.11 25.34 13.61
N GLU A 262 0.42 24.87 14.73
CA GLU A 262 0.87 25.72 15.84
C GLU A 262 2.12 26.53 15.49
N THR A 263 3.07 25.92 14.78
CA THR A 263 4.36 26.53 14.47
C THR A 263 4.41 27.24 13.11
N GLY A 264 3.48 26.94 12.22
CA GLY A 264 3.54 27.35 10.81
C GLY A 264 4.71 26.74 10.04
N LYS A 265 5.32 25.68 10.57
CA LYS A 265 6.51 25.02 10.00
C LYS A 265 6.25 23.53 9.78
N PRO A 266 6.76 22.96 8.68
CA PRO A 266 6.64 21.52 8.46
C PRO A 266 7.44 20.74 9.52
N VAL A 267 6.93 19.57 9.92
CA VAL A 267 7.68 18.60 10.72
C VAL A 267 8.75 17.98 9.83
N ARG A 268 10.02 18.29 10.07
CA ARG A 268 11.15 17.80 9.29
C ARG A 268 11.69 16.47 9.78
N MET A 269 11.57 16.20 11.07
CA MET A 269 12.14 15.00 11.65
C MET A 269 11.29 14.48 12.81
N ILE A 270 11.15 13.17 12.88
CA ILE A 270 10.55 12.42 13.99
C ILE A 270 11.63 11.49 14.53
N ILE A 271 11.95 11.61 15.81
CA ILE A 271 13.02 10.82 16.46
C ILE A 271 12.38 9.81 17.39
N LEU A 272 12.75 8.53 17.24
CA LEU A 272 12.35 7.45 18.12
C LEU A 272 13.57 7.04 18.99
N ASP A 273 13.59 7.46 20.24
CA ASP A 273 14.69 7.21 21.18
C ASP A 273 14.18 6.42 22.41
N THR A 274 14.38 5.13 22.43
CA THR A 274 15.14 4.24 21.55
C THR A 274 14.23 3.22 20.84
N LEU A 275 14.78 2.51 19.82
CA LEU A 275 14.09 1.41 19.15
C LEU A 275 13.54 0.42 20.18
N ALA A 276 14.37 -0.04 21.12
CA ALA A 276 13.97 -1.02 22.13
C ALA A 276 12.72 -0.60 22.91
N ARG A 277 12.56 0.68 23.23
CA ARG A 277 11.39 1.21 23.93
C ARG A 277 10.17 1.35 23.04
N CYS A 278 10.39 1.59 21.76
CA CYS A 278 9.34 1.76 20.77
C CYS A 278 8.97 0.45 20.07
N PHE A 279 9.49 -0.70 20.52
CA PHE A 279 9.27 -2.00 19.90
C PHE A 279 8.04 -2.76 20.45
N GLY A 280 7.44 -2.28 21.56
CA GLY A 280 6.15 -2.76 22.06
C GLY A 280 6.16 -4.18 22.65
N GLY A 281 7.31 -4.66 23.15
CA GLY A 281 7.45 -6.00 23.71
C GLY A 281 7.64 -7.12 22.70
N ASN A 282 7.72 -6.80 21.42
CA ASN A 282 8.09 -7.72 20.33
C ASN A 282 9.58 -8.11 20.42
N ASP A 283 10.01 -9.14 19.68
CA ASP A 283 11.41 -9.58 19.63
C ASP A 283 12.17 -8.84 18.52
N GLU A 284 13.15 -8.01 18.93
CA GLU A 284 14.03 -7.28 17.99
C GLU A 284 14.82 -8.21 17.05
N ASN A 285 14.99 -9.50 17.40
CA ASN A 285 15.68 -10.48 16.58
C ASN A 285 14.76 -11.19 15.61
N ASP A 286 13.44 -11.11 15.79
CA ASP A 286 12.46 -11.67 14.87
C ASP A 286 12.30 -10.77 13.64
N SER A 287 12.49 -11.36 12.45
CA SER A 287 12.42 -10.62 11.17
C SER A 287 11.02 -10.13 10.83
N ARG A 288 9.97 -10.80 11.32
CA ARG A 288 8.57 -10.40 11.10
C ARG A 288 8.25 -9.16 11.92
N ASP A 289 8.65 -9.18 13.19
CA ASP A 289 8.43 -8.08 14.14
C ASP A 289 9.21 -6.84 13.69
N MET A 290 10.48 -7.02 13.30
CA MET A 290 11.28 -5.95 12.73
C MET A 290 10.67 -5.40 11.43
N GLY A 291 10.17 -6.28 10.56
CA GLY A 291 9.46 -5.88 9.35
C GLY A 291 8.18 -5.07 9.64
N ALA A 292 7.45 -5.39 10.72
CA ALA A 292 6.27 -4.61 11.13
C ALA A 292 6.68 -3.21 11.63
N PHE A 293 7.74 -3.11 12.42
CA PHE A 293 8.29 -1.84 12.89
C PHE A 293 8.74 -0.94 11.72
N ILE A 294 9.50 -1.50 10.76
CA ILE A 294 9.97 -0.77 9.56
C ILE A 294 8.78 -0.27 8.74
N ARG A 295 7.79 -1.12 8.47
CA ARG A 295 6.57 -0.70 7.73
C ARG A 295 5.84 0.44 8.42
N GLY A 296 5.74 0.42 9.74
CA GLY A 296 5.14 1.51 10.51
C GLY A 296 5.95 2.82 10.41
N CYS A 297 7.28 2.74 10.48
CA CYS A 297 8.15 3.90 10.26
C CYS A 297 8.00 4.46 8.83
N ASP A 298 7.91 3.58 7.82
CA ASP A 298 7.67 3.99 6.42
C ASP A 298 6.30 4.64 6.24
N GLU A 299 5.27 4.12 6.89
CA GLU A 299 3.94 4.71 6.86
C GLU A 299 3.91 6.09 7.54
N LEU A 300 4.59 6.24 8.67
CA LEU A 300 4.75 7.52 9.36
C LEU A 300 5.46 8.53 8.45
N LYS A 301 6.58 8.14 7.87
CA LYS A 301 7.33 8.93 6.88
C LYS A 301 6.45 9.34 5.69
N ARG A 302 5.72 8.40 5.12
CA ARG A 302 4.85 8.64 3.96
C ARG A 302 3.72 9.64 4.24
N ARG A 303 3.12 9.57 5.45
CA ARG A 303 1.97 10.40 5.83
C ARG A 303 2.37 11.78 6.29
N THR A 304 3.56 11.95 6.87
CA THR A 304 4.04 13.23 7.41
C THR A 304 5.04 13.93 6.50
N GLY A 305 5.70 13.22 5.57
CA GLY A 305 6.83 13.73 4.80
C GLY A 305 8.11 13.93 5.63
N ALA A 306 8.06 13.68 6.93
CA ALA A 306 9.20 13.83 7.84
C ALA A 306 10.20 12.69 7.69
N THR A 307 11.49 12.96 7.96
CA THR A 307 12.48 11.91 8.17
C THR A 307 12.25 11.26 9.53
N VAL A 308 12.21 9.93 9.55
CA VAL A 308 12.15 9.14 10.79
C VAL A 308 13.56 8.71 11.17
N LEU A 309 14.06 9.19 12.32
CA LEU A 309 15.37 8.82 12.86
C LEU A 309 15.18 7.89 14.07
N VAL A 310 15.75 6.70 14.00
CA VAL A 310 15.67 5.69 15.06
C VAL A 310 17.01 5.59 15.80
N VAL A 311 16.98 5.78 17.11
CA VAL A 311 18.15 5.54 17.97
C VAL A 311 18.15 4.08 18.41
N HIS A 312 19.23 3.36 18.09
CA HIS A 312 19.31 1.92 18.28
C HIS A 312 20.60 1.53 19.01
N HIS A 313 20.54 0.53 19.88
CA HIS A 313 21.72 -0.01 20.54
C HIS A 313 22.38 -1.09 19.68
N SER A 314 23.73 -1.10 19.64
CA SER A 314 24.46 -2.26 19.13
C SER A 314 24.27 -3.46 20.07
N GLY A 315 24.38 -4.69 19.52
CA GLY A 315 24.46 -5.91 20.33
C GLY A 315 25.69 -5.90 21.28
N LYS A 316 25.76 -6.89 22.17
CA LYS A 316 26.93 -7.09 23.05
C LYS A 316 28.23 -7.30 22.27
N ASP A 317 28.14 -7.82 21.07
CA ASP A 317 29.24 -8.00 20.13
C ASP A 317 29.22 -6.84 19.12
N GLU A 318 30.05 -5.84 19.37
CA GLU A 318 30.15 -4.62 18.55
C GLU A 318 30.59 -4.90 17.11
N THR A 319 31.29 -6.01 16.88
CA THR A 319 31.78 -6.41 15.56
C THR A 319 30.61 -6.82 14.63
N LYS A 320 29.47 -7.20 15.19
CA LYS A 320 28.27 -7.60 14.45
C LYS A 320 27.35 -6.43 14.07
N GLY A 321 27.68 -5.20 14.48
CA GLY A 321 26.91 -3.99 14.18
C GLY A 321 25.64 -3.83 15.02
N ALA A 322 24.55 -3.27 14.46
CA ALA A 322 23.30 -3.04 15.16
C ALA A 322 22.69 -4.35 15.70
N ARG A 323 22.16 -4.31 16.94
CA ARG A 323 21.44 -5.42 17.55
C ARG A 323 20.14 -5.73 16.77
N GLY A 324 19.72 -6.99 16.80
CA GLY A 324 18.44 -7.40 16.21
C GLY A 324 18.56 -7.92 14.78
N SER A 325 17.43 -8.03 14.11
CA SER A 325 17.35 -8.56 12.74
C SER A 325 18.14 -7.73 11.73
N SER A 326 18.86 -8.41 10.81
CA SER A 326 19.55 -7.77 9.68
C SER A 326 18.61 -6.97 8.77
N ALA A 327 17.30 -7.21 8.83
CA ALA A 327 16.29 -6.50 8.06
C ALA A 327 16.35 -4.98 8.27
N PHE A 328 16.69 -4.50 9.48
CA PHE A 328 16.81 -3.07 9.75
C PHE A 328 18.06 -2.41 9.15
N ARG A 329 19.07 -3.18 8.75
CA ARG A 329 20.27 -2.66 8.07
C ARG A 329 20.09 -2.58 6.56
N ALA A 330 19.14 -3.32 6.03
CA ALA A 330 18.86 -3.42 4.61
C ALA A 330 17.71 -2.49 4.16
N SER A 331 17.03 -1.86 5.11
CA SER A 331 15.97 -0.85 4.87
C SER A 331 16.57 0.55 4.83
#